data_c253da49479c0de87d9c4c0fe6af6c81
#
_entry.id   c253da49479c0de87d9c4c0fe6af6c81
#
_cell.length_a   1.000
_cell.length_b   1.000
_cell.length_c   1.000
_cell.angle_alpha   90.00
_cell.angle_beta   90.00
_cell.angle_gamma   90.00
#
_symmetry.space_group_name_H-M   'P 1'
#
loop_
_entity.id
_entity.type
_entity.pdbx_description
1 polymer ?
#
loop_
_entity_poly.entity_id
_entity_poly.type
_entity_poly.pdbx_seq_one_letter_code
_entity_poly.pdbx_strand_id
1 'polypeptide(L)'
;MSATLATRVDAPSTVAGMGKIADRLADLGHALPPPLTPPPGVVLPFQMVRIVGDRAYVSGHGPQLPDGSVGGPLGRVGDELTVDEAYESARLVGLSIVADLERALGDLDRVTAWCRVFGMVWCTPDFHQQPAVINGFSDLVIDVFGPAVGAHTRSAVGMASLPFRIPVEIEAEVQFTP
;
A
#
# COMPACT_ATOMS: atom_id res chain seq x y z
N MET A 1 -66.77 -11.09 -10.48
CA MET A 1 -65.53 -10.42 -10.92
C MET A 1 -64.70 -10.17 -9.68
N SER A 2 -63.72 -11.03 -9.40
CA SER A 2 -62.87 -10.94 -8.21
C SER A 2 -61.44 -10.58 -8.67
N ALA A 3 -61.01 -9.39 -8.28
CA ALA A 3 -59.67 -8.90 -8.62
C ALA A 3 -58.66 -9.36 -7.53
N THR A 4 -57.74 -10.22 -7.91
CA THR A 4 -56.64 -10.70 -7.06
C THR A 4 -55.57 -9.62 -7.02
N LEU A 5 -55.34 -9.04 -5.84
CA LEU A 5 -54.20 -8.12 -5.59
C LEU A 5 -52.92 -8.94 -5.48
N ALA A 6 -52.03 -8.75 -6.44
CA ALA A 6 -50.67 -9.34 -6.37
C ALA A 6 -49.80 -8.48 -5.45
N THR A 7 -49.40 -9.04 -4.33
CA THR A 7 -48.44 -8.44 -3.38
C THR A 7 -47.06 -8.49 -4.00
N ARG A 8 -46.51 -7.34 -4.29
CA ARG A 8 -45.11 -7.16 -4.73
C ARG A 8 -44.19 -7.36 -3.51
N VAL A 9 -43.43 -8.43 -3.50
CA VAL A 9 -42.40 -8.67 -2.50
C VAL A 9 -41.15 -7.92 -2.98
N ASP A 10 -40.87 -6.79 -2.34
CA ASP A 10 -39.60 -6.08 -2.53
C ASP A 10 -38.49 -6.96 -1.94
N ALA A 11 -37.55 -7.40 -2.81
CA ALA A 11 -36.33 -8.06 -2.41
C ALA A 11 -35.44 -7.05 -1.68
N PRO A 12 -34.85 -7.40 -0.53
CA PRO A 12 -33.89 -6.51 0.13
C PRO A 12 -32.65 -6.37 -0.73
N SER A 13 -32.42 -5.18 -1.26
CA SER A 13 -31.16 -4.77 -1.85
C SER A 13 -30.14 -4.62 -0.72
N THR A 14 -29.48 -5.69 -0.33
CA THR A 14 -28.28 -5.64 0.48
C THR A 14 -27.12 -5.30 -0.44
N VAL A 15 -26.89 -4.03 -0.67
CA VAL A 15 -25.54 -3.58 -1.03
C VAL A 15 -24.72 -3.81 0.25
N ALA A 16 -23.94 -4.87 0.26
CA ALA A 16 -22.89 -5.04 1.27
C ALA A 16 -22.00 -3.80 1.14
N GLY A 17 -22.03 -2.92 2.15
CA GLY A 17 -21.17 -1.75 2.19
C GLY A 17 -19.73 -2.21 2.07
N MET A 18 -18.96 -1.60 1.19
CA MET A 18 -17.51 -1.75 1.18
C MET A 18 -17.02 -1.33 2.57
N GLY A 19 -15.93 -1.96 3.09
CA GLY A 19 -15.38 -1.60 4.40
C GLY A 19 -14.99 -0.12 4.47
N LYS A 20 -14.91 0.44 5.67
CA LYS A 20 -14.60 1.87 5.88
C LYS A 20 -13.31 2.31 5.19
N ILE A 21 -12.29 1.43 5.20
CA ILE A 21 -11.01 1.71 4.55
C ILE A 21 -11.16 1.67 3.02
N ALA A 22 -11.95 0.74 2.48
CA ALA A 22 -12.23 0.68 1.04
C ALA A 22 -12.98 1.94 0.57
N ASP A 23 -14.00 2.39 1.32
CA ASP A 23 -14.71 3.64 1.05
C ASP A 23 -13.75 4.84 1.11
N ARG A 24 -12.86 4.87 2.11
CA ARG A 24 -11.87 5.94 2.25
C ARG A 24 -10.88 5.99 1.10
N LEU A 25 -10.41 4.84 0.60
CA LEU A 25 -9.55 4.77 -0.58
C LEU A 25 -10.26 5.34 -1.81
N ALA A 26 -11.53 4.98 -2.01
CA ALA A 26 -12.34 5.49 -3.11
C ALA A 26 -12.56 7.01 -3.03
N ASP A 27 -12.87 7.54 -1.83
CA ASP A 27 -13.05 8.99 -1.59
C ASP A 27 -11.77 9.78 -1.89
N LEU A 28 -10.60 9.19 -1.61
CA LEU A 28 -9.29 9.77 -1.91
C LEU A 28 -8.86 9.57 -3.38
N GLY A 29 -9.67 8.86 -4.17
CA GLY A 29 -9.38 8.58 -5.57
C GLY A 29 -8.26 7.56 -5.78
N HIS A 30 -8.00 6.70 -4.79
CA HIS A 30 -6.98 5.66 -4.87
C HIS A 30 -7.57 4.33 -5.34
N ALA A 31 -6.92 3.74 -6.35
CA ALA A 31 -7.16 2.37 -6.78
C ALA A 31 -5.99 1.49 -6.33
N LEU A 32 -6.30 0.34 -5.74
CA LEU A 32 -5.29 -0.63 -5.33
C LEU A 32 -4.81 -1.42 -6.56
N PRO A 33 -3.47 -1.58 -6.73
CA PRO A 33 -2.95 -2.35 -7.86
C PRO A 33 -3.25 -3.85 -7.73
N PRO A 34 -3.32 -4.60 -8.86
CA PRO A 34 -3.38 -6.05 -8.83
C PRO A 34 -2.09 -6.64 -8.24
N PRO A 35 -2.00 -7.97 -8.03
CA PRO A 35 -0.76 -8.60 -7.57
C PRO A 35 0.43 -8.23 -8.44
N LEU A 36 1.60 -8.07 -7.79
CA LEU A 36 2.85 -7.78 -8.49
C LEU A 36 3.11 -8.80 -9.60
N THR A 37 3.36 -8.29 -10.80
CA THR A 37 3.87 -9.07 -11.93
C THR A 37 5.39 -8.94 -11.97
N PRO A 38 6.16 -9.96 -11.51
CA PRO A 38 7.61 -9.90 -11.56
C PRO A 38 8.11 -9.78 -12.99
N PRO A 39 9.24 -9.11 -13.23
CA PRO A 39 9.90 -9.13 -14.53
C PRO A 39 10.19 -10.56 -15.03
N PRO A 40 10.27 -10.80 -16.35
CA PRO A 40 10.54 -12.13 -16.90
C PRO A 40 11.80 -12.75 -16.28
N GLY A 41 11.68 -14.01 -15.83
CA GLY A 41 12.78 -14.77 -15.22
C GLY A 41 13.02 -14.49 -13.73
N VAL A 42 12.28 -13.58 -13.11
CA VAL A 42 12.34 -13.32 -11.67
C VAL A 42 11.38 -14.25 -10.94
N VAL A 43 11.91 -14.99 -9.95
CA VAL A 43 11.13 -15.84 -9.02
C VAL A 43 11.24 -15.22 -7.63
N LEU A 44 10.10 -15.04 -6.97
CA LEU A 44 10.04 -14.55 -5.59
C LEU A 44 9.78 -15.73 -4.65
N PRO A 45 10.83 -16.33 -4.02
CA PRO A 45 10.70 -17.51 -3.15
C PRO A 45 10.25 -17.13 -1.73
N PHE A 46 9.51 -16.06 -1.57
CA PHE A 46 8.99 -15.54 -0.30
C PHE A 46 7.56 -15.01 -0.47
N GLN A 47 6.90 -14.69 0.64
CA GLN A 47 5.57 -14.11 0.65
C GLN A 47 5.65 -12.60 0.76
N MET A 48 4.81 -11.88 0.03
CA MET A 48 4.71 -10.42 0.13
C MET A 48 4.18 -10.00 1.51
N VAL A 49 3.23 -10.78 2.07
CA VAL A 49 2.72 -10.61 3.44
C VAL A 49 2.74 -11.96 4.15
N ARG A 50 3.38 -12.01 5.32
CA ARG A 50 3.40 -13.17 6.21
C ARG A 50 2.62 -12.87 7.48
N ILE A 51 1.62 -13.70 7.78
CA ILE A 51 0.81 -13.58 9.00
C ILE A 51 1.38 -14.51 10.08
N VAL A 52 1.59 -13.96 11.28
CA VAL A 52 1.98 -14.70 12.49
C VAL A 52 1.18 -14.14 13.68
N GLY A 53 0.24 -14.91 14.20
CA GLY A 53 -0.68 -14.44 15.23
C GLY A 53 -1.53 -13.26 14.76
N ASP A 54 -1.46 -12.15 15.46
CA ASP A 54 -2.13 -10.88 15.16
C ASP A 54 -1.25 -9.88 14.38
N ARG A 55 -0.13 -10.36 13.80
CA ARG A 55 0.85 -9.55 13.07
C ARG A 55 0.92 -9.95 11.61
N ALA A 56 0.93 -8.94 10.75
CA ALA A 56 1.25 -9.04 9.34
C ALA A 56 2.64 -8.42 9.11
N TYR A 57 3.58 -9.25 8.68
CA TYR A 57 4.93 -8.84 8.28
C TYR A 57 4.93 -8.65 6.78
N VAL A 58 5.25 -7.45 6.35
CA VAL A 58 5.23 -7.03 4.95
C VAL A 58 6.65 -6.96 4.44
N SER A 59 6.94 -7.75 3.41
CA SER A 59 8.25 -7.76 2.72
C SER A 59 8.51 -6.45 1.99
N GLY A 60 9.74 -6.25 1.49
CA GLY A 60 10.08 -5.10 0.66
C GLY A 60 9.18 -4.97 -0.56
N HIS A 61 8.51 -3.84 -0.68
CA HIS A 61 7.66 -3.47 -1.79
C HIS A 61 8.26 -2.30 -2.55
N GLY A 62 8.20 -2.37 -3.87
CA GLY A 62 8.47 -1.26 -4.77
C GLY A 62 7.18 -0.58 -5.26
N PRO A 63 7.31 0.55 -5.98
CA PRO A 63 6.19 1.20 -6.61
C PRO A 63 5.61 0.34 -7.72
N GLN A 64 4.27 0.27 -7.82
CA GLN A 64 3.55 -0.45 -8.86
C GLN A 64 2.68 0.51 -9.68
N LEU A 65 2.56 0.21 -10.96
CA LEU A 65 1.59 0.82 -11.85
C LEU A 65 0.21 0.15 -11.70
N PRO A 66 -0.86 0.77 -12.23
CA PRO A 66 -2.20 0.18 -12.18
C PRO A 66 -2.34 -1.19 -12.85
N ASP A 67 -1.41 -1.60 -13.71
CA ASP A 67 -1.37 -2.93 -14.34
C ASP A 67 -0.61 -3.98 -13.51
N GLY A 68 -0.08 -3.61 -12.35
CA GLY A 68 0.68 -4.49 -11.44
C GLY A 68 2.16 -4.62 -11.79
N SER A 69 2.63 -3.98 -12.85
CA SER A 69 4.07 -3.96 -13.16
C SER A 69 4.84 -3.04 -12.20
N VAL A 70 6.13 -3.33 -12.01
CA VAL A 70 7.05 -2.38 -11.33
C VAL A 70 7.09 -1.10 -12.15
N GLY A 71 6.79 0.04 -11.52
CA GLY A 71 6.71 1.28 -12.27
C GLY A 71 6.63 2.53 -11.42
N GLY A 72 6.53 3.66 -12.14
CA GLY A 72 6.64 4.99 -11.58
C GLY A 72 7.94 5.62 -12.07
N PRO A 73 8.34 6.78 -11.56
CA PRO A 73 9.68 7.31 -11.81
C PRO A 73 10.72 6.29 -11.32
N LEU A 74 11.61 5.83 -12.19
CA LEU A 74 12.71 4.90 -11.86
C LEU A 74 14.03 5.66 -11.96
N GLY A 75 14.93 5.46 -11.00
CA GLY A 75 16.21 6.11 -10.96
C GLY A 75 16.69 6.48 -9.56
N ARG A 76 17.88 7.06 -9.49
CA ARG A 76 18.53 7.46 -8.26
C ARG A 76 18.10 8.86 -7.83
N VAL A 77 17.65 8.99 -6.57
CA VAL A 77 17.20 10.26 -6.00
C VAL A 77 18.39 11.20 -5.74
N GLY A 78 18.23 12.46 -6.09
CA GLY A 78 19.27 13.47 -5.98
C GLY A 78 20.19 13.58 -7.21
N ASP A 79 19.95 12.76 -8.23
CA ASP A 79 20.64 12.76 -9.52
C ASP A 79 19.63 12.65 -10.67
N GLU A 80 18.99 11.50 -10.81
CA GLU A 80 18.00 11.22 -11.86
C GLU A 80 16.58 11.65 -11.46
N LEU A 81 16.29 11.65 -10.16
CA LEU A 81 14.96 11.97 -9.61
C LEU A 81 15.05 13.07 -8.54
N THR A 82 14.01 13.89 -8.54
CA THR A 82 13.74 14.89 -7.50
C THR A 82 13.14 14.23 -6.24
N VAL A 83 13.09 15.00 -5.13
CA VAL A 83 12.41 14.58 -3.90
C VAL A 83 10.92 14.34 -4.15
N ASP A 84 10.26 15.20 -4.93
CA ASP A 84 8.81 15.12 -5.19
C ASP A 84 8.46 13.87 -6.02
N GLU A 85 9.27 13.52 -7.03
CA GLU A 85 9.08 12.29 -7.82
C GLU A 85 9.28 11.04 -6.95
N ALA A 86 10.27 11.07 -6.06
CA ALA A 86 10.53 9.97 -5.14
C ALA A 86 9.46 9.87 -4.03
N TYR A 87 8.89 11.00 -3.57
CA TYR A 87 7.72 11.04 -2.69
C TYR A 87 6.51 10.35 -3.33
N GLU A 88 6.23 10.65 -4.60
CA GLU A 88 5.16 9.96 -5.34
C GLU A 88 5.45 8.45 -5.50
N SER A 89 6.70 8.06 -5.72
CA SER A 89 7.09 6.64 -5.71
C SER A 89 6.82 6.00 -4.34
N ALA A 90 7.14 6.65 -3.22
CA ALA A 90 6.85 6.15 -1.88
C ALA A 90 5.33 6.01 -1.64
N ARG A 91 4.51 6.93 -2.17
CA ARG A 91 3.04 6.83 -2.14
C ARG A 91 2.54 5.60 -2.92
N LEU A 92 3.08 5.35 -4.11
CA LEU A 92 2.75 4.14 -4.89
C LEU A 92 3.16 2.86 -4.17
N VAL A 93 4.30 2.84 -3.49
CA VAL A 93 4.69 1.72 -2.61
C VAL A 93 3.65 1.49 -1.52
N GLY A 94 3.14 2.57 -0.92
CA GLY A 94 2.07 2.48 0.07
C GLY A 94 0.81 1.80 -0.48
N LEU A 95 0.38 2.17 -1.68
CA LEU A 95 -0.77 1.51 -2.33
C LEU A 95 -0.49 0.03 -2.63
N SER A 96 0.73 -0.33 -3.03
CA SER A 96 1.14 -1.71 -3.25
C SER A 96 1.05 -2.54 -1.96
N ILE A 97 1.54 -1.99 -0.84
CA ILE A 97 1.47 -2.64 0.48
C ILE A 97 0.02 -2.79 0.95
N VAL A 98 -0.80 -1.76 0.83
CA VAL A 98 -2.23 -1.81 1.20
C VAL A 98 -2.97 -2.86 0.38
N ALA A 99 -2.68 -2.98 -0.92
CA ALA A 99 -3.26 -4.00 -1.79
C ALA A 99 -2.87 -5.43 -1.36
N ASP A 100 -1.61 -5.67 -0.97
CA ASP A 100 -1.18 -6.98 -0.51
C ASP A 100 -1.71 -7.31 0.91
N LEU A 101 -1.89 -6.30 1.77
CA LEU A 101 -2.58 -6.45 3.05
C LEU A 101 -4.06 -6.81 2.85
N GLU A 102 -4.77 -6.16 1.91
CA GLU A 102 -6.16 -6.52 1.57
C GLU A 102 -6.27 -7.98 1.12
N ARG A 103 -5.39 -8.41 0.22
CA ARG A 103 -5.34 -9.81 -0.25
C ARG A 103 -5.05 -10.82 0.87
N ALA A 104 -4.16 -10.46 1.80
CA ALA A 104 -3.76 -11.34 2.90
C ALA A 104 -4.78 -11.40 4.04
N LEU A 105 -5.45 -10.28 4.34
CA LEU A 105 -6.39 -10.15 5.45
C LEU A 105 -7.86 -10.34 5.03
N GLY A 106 -8.18 -10.10 3.76
CA GLY A 106 -9.54 -10.12 3.21
C GLY A 106 -10.39 -8.89 3.53
N ASP A 107 -10.01 -8.12 4.55
CA ASP A 107 -10.69 -6.89 4.97
C ASP A 107 -9.68 -5.97 5.66
N LEU A 108 -9.49 -4.76 5.12
CA LEU A 108 -8.59 -3.76 5.67
C LEU A 108 -9.09 -3.11 6.97
N ASP A 109 -10.39 -3.17 7.26
CA ASP A 109 -10.95 -2.69 8.52
C ASP A 109 -10.47 -3.50 9.74
N ARG A 110 -9.88 -4.68 9.51
CA ARG A 110 -9.23 -5.49 10.55
C ARG A 110 -7.89 -4.92 11.02
N VAL A 111 -7.27 -4.02 10.27
CA VAL A 111 -6.01 -3.36 10.67
C VAL A 111 -6.25 -2.48 11.89
N THR A 112 -5.53 -2.74 12.97
CA THR A 112 -5.66 -2.01 14.25
C THR A 112 -4.51 -1.05 14.53
N ALA A 113 -3.33 -1.30 13.96
CA ALA A 113 -2.17 -0.40 14.07
C ALA A 113 -1.12 -0.67 12.98
N TRP A 114 -0.56 0.37 12.43
CA TRP A 114 0.73 0.32 11.74
C TRP A 114 1.82 0.45 12.80
N CYS A 115 2.67 -0.56 12.94
CA CYS A 115 3.62 -0.63 14.06
C CYS A 115 4.98 -0.05 13.70
N ARG A 116 5.55 -0.54 12.60
CA ARG A 116 6.88 -0.18 12.15
C ARG A 116 6.94 -0.11 10.64
N VAL A 117 7.70 0.85 10.14
CA VAL A 117 8.00 1.04 8.72
C VAL A 117 9.50 1.20 8.54
N PHE A 118 10.08 0.53 7.57
CA PHE A 118 11.47 0.71 7.17
C PHE A 118 11.51 1.16 5.71
N GLY A 119 11.79 2.44 5.51
CA GLY A 119 11.86 3.07 4.19
C GLY A 119 13.31 3.16 3.71
N MET A 120 13.57 2.61 2.54
CA MET A 120 14.85 2.57 1.86
C MET A 120 14.77 3.45 0.61
N VAL A 121 15.73 4.35 0.44
CA VAL A 121 15.79 5.29 -0.69
C VAL A 121 17.11 5.08 -1.42
N TRP A 122 17.04 4.69 -2.70
CA TRP A 122 18.22 4.68 -3.54
C TRP A 122 18.58 6.12 -3.92
N CYS A 123 19.64 6.66 -3.34
CA CYS A 123 20.01 8.06 -3.48
C CYS A 123 21.52 8.29 -3.64
N THR A 124 21.91 9.52 -4.00
CA THR A 124 23.31 9.93 -4.02
C THR A 124 23.89 9.95 -2.61
N PRO A 125 25.23 9.81 -2.45
CA PRO A 125 25.87 9.79 -1.12
C PRO A 125 25.68 11.08 -0.30
N ASP A 126 25.48 12.20 -0.96
CA ASP A 126 25.27 13.54 -0.38
C ASP A 126 23.79 13.91 -0.22
N PHE A 127 22.87 13.01 -0.54
CA PHE A 127 21.44 13.21 -0.35
C PHE A 127 21.06 13.01 1.12
N HIS A 128 20.35 13.99 1.72
CA HIS A 128 19.98 14.00 3.15
C HIS A 128 18.48 14.13 3.41
N GLN A 129 17.64 13.99 2.38
CA GLN A 129 16.20 14.19 2.48
C GLN A 129 15.39 12.89 2.39
N GLN A 130 15.97 11.74 2.75
CA GLN A 130 15.26 10.45 2.79
C GLN A 130 13.95 10.51 3.60
N PRO A 131 13.89 11.21 4.76
CA PRO A 131 12.63 11.35 5.48
C PRO A 131 11.53 12.06 4.68
N ALA A 132 11.88 13.08 3.86
CA ALA A 132 10.93 13.79 3.02
C ALA A 132 10.36 12.88 1.92
N VAL A 133 11.20 12.03 1.32
CA VAL A 133 10.77 11.01 0.35
C VAL A 133 9.78 10.03 0.98
N ILE A 134 10.12 9.46 2.15
CA ILE A 134 9.28 8.46 2.81
C ILE A 134 7.99 9.07 3.40
N ASN A 135 7.89 10.39 3.51
CA ASN A 135 6.62 11.03 3.86
C ASN A 135 5.49 10.66 2.88
N GLY A 136 5.77 10.43 1.59
CA GLY A 136 4.76 10.01 0.63
C GLY A 136 4.01 8.74 1.04
N PHE A 137 4.72 7.78 1.63
CA PHE A 137 4.12 6.59 2.24
C PHE A 137 3.35 6.93 3.52
N SER A 138 3.98 7.68 4.44
CA SER A 138 3.40 7.97 5.76
C SER A 138 2.11 8.79 5.66
N ASP A 139 2.09 9.78 4.78
CA ASP A 139 0.93 10.63 4.55
C ASP A 139 -0.23 9.80 3.97
N LEU A 140 0.03 8.94 2.97
CA LEU A 140 -0.97 8.02 2.44
C LEU A 140 -1.58 7.14 3.54
N VAL A 141 -0.74 6.50 4.36
CA VAL A 141 -1.20 5.57 5.40
C VAL A 141 -2.03 6.30 6.45
N ILE A 142 -1.64 7.51 6.86
CA ILE A 142 -2.40 8.33 7.80
C ILE A 142 -3.71 8.80 7.18
N ASP A 143 -3.72 9.19 5.90
CA ASP A 143 -4.93 9.62 5.21
C ASP A 143 -5.94 8.49 5.05
N VAL A 144 -5.48 7.27 4.77
CA VAL A 144 -6.33 6.10 4.55
C VAL A 144 -6.84 5.52 5.87
N PHE A 145 -5.95 5.28 6.85
CA PHE A 145 -6.29 4.58 8.10
C PHE A 145 -6.60 5.53 9.26
N GLY A 146 -6.42 6.81 9.08
CA GLY A 146 -6.54 7.82 10.13
C GLY A 146 -5.35 7.85 11.09
N PRO A 147 -5.18 8.94 11.86
CA PRO A 147 -3.99 9.15 12.70
C PRO A 147 -3.87 8.13 13.86
N ALA A 148 -4.96 7.53 14.31
CA ALA A 148 -4.90 6.56 15.41
C ALA A 148 -4.34 5.20 14.97
N VAL A 149 -4.70 4.73 13.78
CA VAL A 149 -4.27 3.44 13.23
C VAL A 149 -3.04 3.58 12.35
N GLY A 150 -2.97 4.64 11.55
CA GLY A 150 -1.89 4.90 10.59
C GLY A 150 -0.60 5.43 11.21
N ALA A 151 -0.62 5.97 12.45
CA ALA A 151 0.60 6.43 13.12
C ALA A 151 1.55 5.25 13.39
N HIS A 152 2.81 5.41 12.97
CA HIS A 152 3.80 4.34 13.02
C HIS A 152 5.18 4.87 13.39
N THR A 153 6.04 4.00 13.91
CA THR A 153 7.47 4.28 14.03
C THR A 153 8.16 3.98 12.70
N ARG A 154 9.17 4.76 12.31
CA ARG A 154 9.88 4.49 11.06
C ARG A 154 11.36 4.83 11.11
N SER A 155 12.11 4.19 10.21
CA SER A 155 13.43 4.63 9.75
C SER A 155 13.36 4.96 8.27
N ALA A 156 14.09 6.00 7.84
CA ALA A 156 14.27 6.36 6.44
C ALA A 156 15.77 6.47 6.17
N VAL A 157 16.28 5.60 5.30
CA VAL A 157 17.73 5.44 5.08
C VAL A 157 18.08 5.50 3.60
N GLY A 158 19.32 5.95 3.29
CA GLY A 158 19.86 5.88 1.95
C GLY A 158 20.47 4.50 1.65
N MET A 159 20.26 4.01 0.44
CA MET A 159 20.77 2.75 -0.07
C MET A 159 21.71 2.97 -1.25
N ALA A 160 22.73 2.12 -1.38
CA ALA A 160 23.66 2.15 -2.50
C ALA A 160 22.99 1.75 -3.83
N SER A 161 21.99 0.87 -3.77
CA SER A 161 21.16 0.44 -4.90
C SER A 161 19.88 -0.22 -4.39
N LEU A 162 18.83 -0.24 -5.22
CA LEU A 162 17.64 -1.04 -5.03
C LEU A 162 17.34 -1.87 -6.30
N PRO A 163 16.60 -2.98 -6.19
CA PRO A 163 16.24 -3.81 -7.33
C PRO A 163 15.50 -3.02 -8.42
N PHE A 164 15.62 -3.43 -9.68
CA PHE A 164 14.88 -2.89 -10.82
C PHE A 164 14.97 -1.37 -11.00
N ARG A 165 15.99 -0.72 -10.41
CA ARG A 165 16.16 0.74 -10.40
C ARG A 165 15.02 1.50 -9.70
N ILE A 166 14.27 0.86 -8.82
CA ILE A 166 13.23 1.55 -8.02
C ILE A 166 13.90 2.57 -7.09
N PRO A 167 13.34 3.79 -6.96
CA PRO A 167 13.90 4.81 -6.07
C PRO A 167 13.61 4.54 -4.59
N VAL A 168 12.55 3.79 -4.30
CA VAL A 168 12.06 3.54 -2.95
C VAL A 168 11.64 2.08 -2.81
N GLU A 169 12.03 1.48 -1.68
CA GLU A 169 11.52 0.19 -1.20
C GLU A 169 11.10 0.32 0.26
N ILE A 170 9.98 -0.27 0.64
CA ILE A 170 9.45 -0.16 2.01
C ILE A 170 9.03 -1.53 2.52
N GLU A 171 9.42 -1.81 3.78
CA GLU A 171 8.93 -2.90 4.62
C GLU A 171 8.04 -2.37 5.73
N ALA A 172 7.07 -3.17 6.18
CA ALA A 172 6.20 -2.78 7.26
C ALA A 172 5.84 -3.95 8.20
N GLU A 173 5.44 -3.59 9.40
CA GLU A 173 4.81 -4.47 10.37
C GLU A 173 3.48 -3.87 10.81
N VAL A 174 2.40 -4.64 10.67
CA VAL A 174 1.03 -4.20 10.92
C VAL A 174 0.36 -5.15 11.90
N GLN A 175 -0.38 -4.61 12.86
CA GLN A 175 -1.24 -5.37 13.77
C GLN A 175 -2.68 -5.36 13.23
N PHE A 176 -3.37 -6.48 13.39
CA PHE A 176 -4.75 -6.63 12.94
C PHE A 176 -5.56 -7.52 13.91
N THR A 177 -6.88 -7.44 13.83
CA THR A 177 -7.79 -8.37 14.52
C THR A 177 -7.89 -9.68 13.71
N PRO A 178 -7.53 -10.83 14.28
CA PRO A 178 -7.58 -12.15 13.63
C PRO A 178 -8.99 -12.56 13.15
#